data_9e0c4f144a819633015396ecc5825de0
#
_entry.id   9e0c4f144a819633015396ecc5825de0
#
_cell.length_a   1.000
_cell.length_b   1.000
_cell.length_c   1.000
_cell.angle_alpha   90.00
_cell.angle_beta   90.00
_cell.angle_gamma   90.00
#
_symmetry.space_group_name_H-M   'P 1'
#
loop_
_entity.id
_entity.type
_entity.pdbx_description
1 polymer ?
#
loop_
_entity_poly.entity_id
_entity_poly.type
_entity_poly.pdbx_seq_one_letter_code
_entity_poly.pdbx_strand_id
1 'polypeptide(L)' 'MFKTTSKILEKEVNSIVSNFTNTISKLTASATKASQEAEARRIEIANLEEEAKDLDAISANATRIADKIKSLLN' A
#
# COMPACT_ATOMS: atom_id res chain seq x y z
N MET A 1 -34.31 -2.90 -44.12
CA MET A 1 -33.86 -4.11 -43.38
C MET A 1 -32.40 -4.11 -43.04
N PHE A 2 -31.49 -3.86 -43.98
CA PHE A 2 -30.04 -3.86 -43.73
C PHE A 2 -29.58 -2.78 -42.76
N LYS A 3 -30.16 -1.56 -42.80
CA LYS A 3 -29.81 -0.47 -41.90
C LYS A 3 -30.13 -0.76 -40.45
N THR A 4 -31.24 -1.46 -40.18
CA THR A 4 -31.67 -1.82 -38.82
C THR A 4 -30.74 -2.86 -38.21
N THR A 5 -30.39 -3.89 -39.00
CA THR A 5 -29.48 -4.94 -38.56
C THR A 5 -28.09 -4.36 -38.26
N SER A 6 -27.61 -3.48 -39.13
CA SER A 6 -26.35 -2.79 -38.98
C SER A 6 -26.31 -1.97 -37.69
N LYS A 7 -27.39 -1.25 -37.39
CA LYS A 7 -27.47 -0.46 -36.14
C LYS A 7 -27.52 -1.32 -34.87
N ILE A 8 -28.19 -2.47 -34.93
CA ILE A 8 -28.24 -3.40 -33.81
C ILE A 8 -26.83 -3.96 -33.52
N LEU A 9 -26.11 -4.38 -34.56
CA LEU A 9 -24.75 -4.90 -34.42
C LEU A 9 -23.79 -3.82 -33.91
N GLU A 10 -23.95 -2.60 -34.39
CA GLU A 10 -23.17 -1.44 -33.92
C GLU A 10 -23.38 -1.19 -32.43
N LYS A 11 -24.62 -1.25 -31.95
CA LYS A 11 -24.95 -1.12 -30.53
C LYS A 11 -24.34 -2.25 -29.70
N GLU A 12 -24.38 -3.47 -30.20
CA GLU A 12 -23.76 -4.62 -29.52
C GLU A 12 -22.25 -4.44 -29.38
N VAL A 13 -21.60 -4.04 -30.46
CA VAL A 13 -20.14 -3.78 -30.44
C VAL A 13 -19.81 -2.65 -29.45
N ASN A 14 -20.57 -1.57 -29.48
CA ASN A 14 -20.37 -0.43 -28.57
C ASN A 14 -20.57 -0.84 -27.10
N SER A 15 -21.55 -1.70 -26.83
CA SER A 15 -21.80 -2.21 -25.49
C SER A 15 -20.62 -3.07 -25.00
N ILE A 16 -20.11 -3.94 -25.84
CA ILE A 16 -18.93 -4.77 -25.53
C ILE A 16 -17.72 -3.89 -25.25
N VAL A 17 -17.48 -2.90 -26.11
CA VAL A 17 -16.36 -1.95 -25.92
C VAL A 17 -16.50 -1.18 -24.62
N SER A 18 -17.71 -0.71 -24.29
CA SER A 18 -17.98 -0.02 -23.02
C SER A 18 -17.67 -0.90 -21.81
N ASN A 19 -18.02 -2.18 -21.86
CA ASN A 19 -17.75 -3.13 -20.80
C ASN A 19 -16.25 -3.32 -20.60
N PHE A 20 -15.50 -3.46 -21.70
CA PHE A 20 -14.04 -3.55 -21.62
C PHE A 20 -13.41 -2.27 -21.07
N THR A 21 -13.87 -1.11 -21.52
CA THR A 21 -13.40 0.19 -21.03
C THR A 21 -13.63 0.32 -19.54
N ASN A 22 -14.82 -0.06 -19.05
CA ASN A 22 -15.15 -0.05 -17.63
C ASN A 22 -14.26 -1.00 -16.84
N THR A 23 -14.00 -2.18 -17.38
CA THR A 23 -13.11 -3.16 -16.75
C THR A 23 -11.69 -2.61 -16.63
N ILE A 24 -11.18 -1.99 -17.68
CA ILE A 24 -9.85 -1.36 -17.68
C ILE A 24 -9.79 -0.25 -16.62
N SER A 25 -10.82 0.59 -16.55
CA SER A 25 -10.89 1.67 -15.56
C SER A 25 -10.87 1.13 -14.13
N LYS A 26 -11.62 0.06 -13.87
CA LYS A 26 -11.67 -0.58 -12.55
C LYS A 26 -10.34 -1.22 -12.18
N LEU A 27 -9.69 -1.89 -13.13
CA LEU A 27 -8.39 -2.50 -12.90
C LEU A 27 -7.32 -1.44 -12.64
N THR A 28 -7.35 -0.35 -13.40
CA THR A 28 -6.41 0.77 -13.21
C THR A 28 -6.62 1.42 -11.84
N ALA A 29 -7.87 1.63 -11.44
CA ALA A 29 -8.18 2.17 -10.12
C ALA A 29 -7.71 1.24 -8.98
N SER A 30 -7.91 -0.07 -9.15
CA SER A 30 -7.44 -1.06 -8.18
C SER A 30 -5.92 -1.09 -8.09
N ALA A 31 -5.23 -1.01 -9.23
CA ALA A 31 -3.77 -0.97 -9.26
C ALA A 31 -3.23 0.28 -8.57
N THR A 32 -3.85 1.44 -8.81
CA THR A 32 -3.49 2.69 -8.14
C THR A 32 -3.69 2.60 -6.64
N LYS A 33 -4.83 2.06 -6.21
CA LYS A 33 -5.15 1.89 -4.80
C LYS A 33 -4.15 0.95 -4.12
N ALA A 34 -3.82 -0.17 -4.75
CA ALA A 34 -2.84 -1.11 -4.22
C ALA A 34 -1.47 -0.46 -4.06
N SER A 35 -1.05 0.33 -5.04
CA SER A 35 0.21 1.07 -5.01
C SER A 35 0.24 2.09 -3.87
N GLN A 36 -0.85 2.82 -3.66
CA GLN A 36 -0.98 3.79 -2.57
C GLN A 36 -0.95 3.11 -1.21
N GLU A 37 -1.64 1.98 -1.07
CA GLU A 37 -1.63 1.19 0.16
C GLU A 37 -0.21 0.66 0.46
N ALA A 38 0.49 0.18 -0.55
CA ALA A 38 1.86 -0.30 -0.40
C ALA A 38 2.78 0.82 0.08
N GLU A 39 2.64 2.03 -0.48
CA GLU A 39 3.44 3.18 -0.06
C GLU A 39 3.13 3.58 1.39
N ALA A 40 1.85 3.59 1.77
CA ALA A 40 1.45 3.88 3.13
C ALA A 40 2.05 2.87 4.12
N ARG A 41 2.12 1.59 3.75
CA ARG A 41 2.76 0.56 4.58
C ARG A 41 4.26 0.75 4.69
N ARG A 42 4.93 1.16 3.61
CA ARG A 42 6.38 1.45 3.65
C ARG A 42 6.70 2.59 4.61
N ILE A 43 5.87 3.63 4.61
CA ILE A 43 6.03 4.76 5.54
C ILE A 43 5.82 4.29 6.98
N GLU A 44 4.80 3.49 7.22
CA GLU A 44 4.51 2.91 8.54
C GLU A 44 5.67 2.04 9.04
N ILE A 45 6.23 1.20 8.17
CA ILE A 45 7.40 0.36 8.49
C ILE A 45 8.60 1.24 8.86
N ALA A 46 8.88 2.27 8.09
CA ALA A 46 9.98 3.18 8.37
C ALA A 46 9.83 3.86 9.73
N ASN A 47 8.61 4.28 10.09
CA ASN A 47 8.31 4.87 11.38
C ASN A 47 8.50 3.86 12.52
N LEU A 48 8.07 2.63 12.33
CA LEU A 48 8.24 1.56 13.32
C LEU A 48 9.72 1.21 13.51
N GLU A 49 10.50 1.19 12.44
CA GLU A 49 11.95 0.98 12.51
C GLU A 49 12.63 2.08 13.31
N GLU A 50 12.24 3.33 13.13
CA GLU A 50 12.76 4.46 13.87
C GLU A 50 12.42 4.35 15.37
N GLU A 51 11.18 3.99 15.71
CA GLU A 51 10.76 3.74 17.08
C GLU A 51 11.54 2.61 17.73
N ALA A 52 11.77 1.52 17.00
CA ALA A 52 12.57 0.39 17.50
C ALA A 52 14.00 0.82 17.80
N LYS A 53 14.59 1.64 16.96
CA LYS A 53 15.93 2.20 17.19
C LYS A 53 15.98 3.02 18.46
N ASP A 54 14.98 3.86 18.69
CA ASP A 54 14.91 4.69 19.88
C ASP A 54 14.79 3.83 21.15
N LEU A 55 13.96 2.79 21.09
CA LEU A 55 13.79 1.85 22.21
C LEU A 55 15.08 1.07 22.50
N ASP A 56 15.79 0.64 21.45
CA ASP A 56 17.08 -0.03 21.60
C ASP A 56 18.11 0.88 22.26
N ALA A 57 18.12 2.15 21.90
CA ALA A 57 19.02 3.13 22.50
C ALA A 57 18.69 3.34 23.99
N ILE A 58 17.42 3.39 24.35
CA ILE A 58 16.98 3.50 25.75
C ILE A 58 17.39 2.26 26.53
N SER A 59 17.19 1.08 25.95
CA SER A 59 17.59 -0.20 26.56
C SER A 59 19.09 -0.25 26.83
N ALA A 60 19.91 0.11 25.84
CA ALA A 60 21.36 0.14 25.98
C ALA A 60 21.80 1.12 27.08
N ASN A 61 21.18 2.29 27.13
CA ASN A 61 21.50 3.31 28.13
C ASN A 61 21.13 2.82 29.54
N ALA A 62 19.95 2.23 29.70
CA ALA A 62 19.52 1.68 30.99
C ALA A 62 20.45 0.57 31.49
N THR A 63 20.87 -0.33 30.59
CA THR A 63 21.82 -1.39 30.92
C THR A 63 23.16 -0.82 31.38
N ARG A 64 23.66 0.18 30.68
CA ARG A 64 24.88 0.86 31.03
C ARG A 64 24.83 1.49 32.43
N ILE A 65 23.73 2.14 32.75
CA ILE A 65 23.51 2.74 34.06
C ILE A 65 23.43 1.67 35.15
N ALA A 66 22.71 0.59 34.91
CA ALA A 66 22.60 -0.53 35.82
C ALA A 66 23.95 -1.16 36.12
N ASP A 67 24.76 -1.35 35.09
CA ASP A 67 26.11 -1.91 35.25
C ASP A 67 27.05 -1.00 36.09
N LYS A 68 26.91 0.32 35.88
CA LYS A 68 27.66 1.30 36.70
C LYS A 68 27.27 1.24 38.17
N ILE A 69 25.97 1.16 38.45
CA ILE A 69 25.47 1.07 39.81
C ILE A 69 25.95 -0.24 40.47
N LYS A 70 25.90 -1.34 39.75
CA LYS A 70 26.46 -2.64 40.22
C LYS A 70 27.93 -2.53 40.59
N SER A 71 28.70 -1.88 39.76
CA SER A 71 30.15 -1.69 40.01
C SER A 71 30.38 -0.85 41.26
N LEU A 72 29.54 0.12 41.55
CA LEU A 72 29.66 0.96 42.75
C LEU A 72 29.30 0.18 44.04
N LEU A 73 28.45 -0.83 43.93
CA LEU A 73 28.01 -1.61 45.07
C LEU A 73 28.90 -2.79 45.39
N ASN A 74 29.65 -3.21 44.41
CA ASN A 74 30.62 -4.28 44.58
C ASN A 74 32.01 -3.73 44.88
#